data_1bc44795e99ab6ce2afd6c65db4b5190
#
_entry.id   1bc44795e99ab6ce2afd6c65db4b5190
#
_cell.length_a   1.000
_cell.length_b   1.000
_cell.length_c   1.000
_cell.angle_alpha   90.00
_cell.angle_beta   90.00
_cell.angle_gamma   90.00
#
_symmetry.space_group_name_H-M   'P 1'
#
loop_
_entity.id
_entity.type
_entity.pdbx_description
1 polymer ?
#
loop_
_entity_poly.entity_id
_entity_poly.type
_entity_poly.pdbx_seq_one_letter_code
_entity_poly.pdbx_strand_id
1 'polypeptide(L)'
;MSEKFNVVVIGGGPGGYVCAIRLAQLGFKTACVESRGSLGGTCLNVGCIPSKNLLNLSENFHKAKNFSNLGIETGQLKLNIEKMMKNKDKAVTVLTKGVEFLFKKNKVTYFKGTGSFKSTNKISIIDDKKNETI
;
A
#
# COMPACT_ATOMS: atom_id res chain seq x y z
N MET A 1 -6.88 -16.87 -24.34
CA MET A 1 -5.46 -16.66 -24.73
C MET A 1 -4.77 -16.04 -23.53
N SER A 2 -3.60 -16.55 -23.11
CA SER A 2 -2.82 -15.96 -22.00
C SER A 2 -2.26 -14.60 -22.45
N GLU A 3 -2.38 -13.59 -21.57
CA GLU A 3 -1.80 -12.29 -21.84
C GLU A 3 -0.26 -12.36 -21.69
N LYS A 4 0.47 -11.68 -22.59
CA LYS A 4 1.94 -11.68 -22.57
C LYS A 4 2.47 -10.35 -22.02
N PHE A 5 3.45 -10.45 -21.13
CA PHE A 5 4.19 -9.32 -20.53
C PHE A 5 5.69 -9.49 -20.77
N ASN A 6 6.42 -8.37 -20.79
CA ASN A 6 7.88 -8.43 -20.78
C ASN A 6 8.39 -8.79 -19.38
N VAL A 7 7.73 -8.27 -18.34
CA VAL A 7 8.09 -8.51 -16.94
C VAL A 7 6.84 -8.66 -16.09
N VAL A 8 6.86 -9.64 -15.20
CA VAL A 8 5.85 -9.83 -14.15
C VAL A 8 6.50 -9.71 -12.78
N VAL A 9 6.02 -8.81 -11.95
CA VAL A 9 6.49 -8.60 -10.58
C VAL A 9 5.52 -9.30 -9.63
N ILE A 10 6.00 -10.26 -8.85
CA ILE A 10 5.19 -10.93 -7.83
C ILE A 10 5.42 -10.24 -6.49
N GLY A 11 4.35 -9.66 -5.95
CA GLY A 11 4.34 -8.88 -4.72
C GLY A 11 4.30 -7.37 -4.97
N GLY A 12 3.24 -6.71 -4.49
CA GLY A 12 2.99 -5.28 -4.61
C GLY A 12 3.48 -4.45 -3.41
N GLY A 13 4.43 -4.95 -2.63
CA GLY A 13 5.09 -4.21 -1.54
C GLY A 13 6.04 -3.13 -2.06
N PRO A 14 6.76 -2.39 -1.16
CA PRO A 14 7.62 -1.26 -1.55
C PRO A 14 8.64 -1.59 -2.65
N GLY A 15 9.31 -2.73 -2.58
CA GLY A 15 10.21 -3.18 -3.64
C GLY A 15 9.47 -3.47 -4.96
N GLY A 16 8.31 -4.15 -4.86
CA GLY A 16 7.55 -4.59 -6.04
C GLY A 16 6.89 -3.44 -6.78
N TYR A 17 6.12 -2.56 -6.10
CA TYR A 17 5.45 -1.49 -6.81
C TYR A 17 6.43 -0.46 -7.40
N VAL A 18 7.54 -0.18 -6.70
CA VAL A 18 8.59 0.71 -7.24
C VAL A 18 9.23 0.10 -8.49
N CYS A 19 9.58 -1.19 -8.42
CA CYS A 19 10.13 -1.93 -9.55
C CYS A 19 9.16 -1.93 -10.75
N ALA A 20 7.90 -2.29 -10.53
CA ALA A 20 6.90 -2.36 -11.58
C ALA A 20 6.68 -1.00 -12.29
N ILE A 21 6.57 0.08 -11.51
CA ILE A 21 6.44 1.44 -12.05
C ILE A 21 7.67 1.80 -12.88
N ARG A 22 8.88 1.53 -12.36
CA ARG A 22 10.11 1.88 -13.07
C ARG A 22 10.28 1.11 -14.36
N LEU A 23 9.99 -0.20 -14.37
CA LEU A 23 10.02 -1.01 -15.58
C LEU A 23 9.04 -0.48 -16.65
N ALA A 24 7.83 -0.12 -16.24
CA ALA A 24 6.85 0.46 -17.16
C ALA A 24 7.31 1.82 -17.71
N GLN A 25 7.96 2.67 -16.90
CA GLN A 25 8.56 3.94 -17.36
C GLN A 25 9.69 3.72 -18.38
N LEU A 26 10.39 2.59 -18.31
CA LEU A 26 11.43 2.19 -19.26
C LEU A 26 10.86 1.54 -20.53
N GLY A 27 9.54 1.49 -20.68
CA GLY A 27 8.86 0.99 -21.88
C GLY A 27 8.52 -0.50 -21.87
N PHE A 28 8.77 -1.22 -20.77
CA PHE A 28 8.40 -2.63 -20.68
C PHE A 28 6.90 -2.80 -20.40
N LYS A 29 6.23 -3.70 -21.13
CA LYS A 29 4.87 -4.14 -20.78
C LYS A 29 4.94 -4.93 -19.47
N THR A 30 4.50 -4.31 -18.37
CA THR A 30 4.72 -4.80 -17.01
C THR A 30 3.40 -5.16 -16.33
N ALA A 31 3.41 -6.31 -15.64
CA ALA A 31 2.36 -6.69 -14.70
C ALA A 31 2.88 -6.77 -13.27
N CYS A 32 1.99 -6.60 -12.31
CA CYS A 32 2.25 -6.83 -10.88
C CYS A 32 1.13 -7.69 -10.29
N VAL A 33 1.50 -8.73 -9.55
CA VAL A 33 0.57 -9.65 -8.87
C VAL A 33 0.67 -9.43 -7.37
N GLU A 34 -0.45 -9.19 -6.66
CA GLU A 34 -0.47 -8.97 -5.21
C GLU A 34 -1.62 -9.73 -4.55
N SER A 35 -1.27 -10.57 -3.57
CA SER A 35 -2.22 -11.46 -2.89
C SER A 35 -3.07 -10.77 -1.83
N ARG A 36 -2.60 -9.70 -1.20
CA ARG A 36 -3.33 -8.96 -0.15
C ARG A 36 -4.57 -8.24 -0.68
N GLY A 37 -4.71 -8.06 -1.97
CA GLY A 37 -5.82 -7.30 -2.58
C GLY A 37 -5.64 -5.78 -2.57
N SER A 38 -4.62 -5.24 -1.89
CA SER A 38 -4.21 -3.83 -1.92
C SER A 38 -2.71 -3.71 -2.09
N LEU A 39 -2.28 -2.75 -2.92
CA LEU A 39 -0.87 -2.44 -3.11
C LEU A 39 -0.24 -1.81 -1.86
N GLY A 40 1.10 -1.83 -1.79
CA GLY A 40 1.86 -1.22 -0.69
C GLY A 40 2.44 -2.22 0.31
N GLY A 41 2.05 -3.51 0.21
CA GLY A 41 2.57 -4.59 1.06
C GLY A 41 2.36 -4.34 2.56
N THR A 42 3.18 -4.96 3.39
CA THR A 42 3.16 -4.80 4.85
C THR A 42 3.40 -3.34 5.26
N CYS A 43 4.33 -2.66 4.62
CA CYS A 43 4.70 -1.29 4.99
C CYS A 43 3.51 -0.33 4.97
N LEU A 44 2.77 -0.24 3.85
CA LEU A 44 1.67 0.71 3.72
C LEU A 44 0.41 0.25 4.47
N ASN A 45 0.14 -1.04 4.49
CA ASN A 45 -1.14 -1.55 5.00
C ASN A 45 -1.15 -1.77 6.51
N VAL A 46 -0.09 -2.33 7.09
CA VAL A 46 -0.09 -2.77 8.51
C VAL A 46 1.21 -2.44 9.27
N GLY A 47 2.21 -1.84 8.62
CA GLY A 47 3.53 -1.58 9.19
C GLY A 47 3.86 -0.09 9.28
N CYS A 48 4.73 0.38 8.41
CA CYS A 48 5.36 1.71 8.49
C CYS A 48 4.34 2.86 8.58
N ILE A 49 3.34 2.86 7.73
CA ILE A 49 2.39 3.96 7.63
C ILE A 49 1.44 4.00 8.84
N PRO A 50 0.71 2.93 9.17
CA PRO A 50 -0.18 2.96 10.33
C PRO A 50 0.59 3.22 11.63
N SER A 51 1.77 2.62 11.83
CA SER A 51 2.54 2.83 13.05
C SER A 51 3.03 4.28 13.18
N LYS A 52 3.58 4.88 12.12
CA LYS A 52 4.05 6.28 12.17
C LYS A 52 2.89 7.27 12.34
N ASN A 53 1.73 6.98 11.73
CA ASN A 53 0.54 7.80 11.94
C ASN A 53 0.11 7.79 13.42
N LEU A 54 0.02 6.62 14.04
CA LEU A 54 -0.38 6.48 15.45
C LEU A 54 0.66 7.09 16.39
N LEU A 55 1.96 6.88 16.14
CA LEU A 55 3.04 7.51 16.93
C LEU A 55 2.97 9.04 16.87
N ASN A 56 2.78 9.61 15.69
CA ASN A 56 2.63 11.06 15.53
C ASN A 56 1.41 11.60 16.28
N LEU A 57 0.27 10.93 16.19
CA LEU A 57 -0.95 11.33 16.90
C LEU A 57 -0.79 11.22 18.41
N SER A 58 -0.13 10.17 18.92
CA SER A 58 0.12 10.01 20.36
C SER A 58 1.12 11.05 20.87
N GLU A 59 2.15 11.38 20.11
CA GLU A 59 3.10 12.44 20.43
C GLU A 59 2.42 13.81 20.51
N ASN A 60 1.55 14.13 19.53
CA ASN A 60 0.79 15.37 19.55
C ASN A 60 -0.13 15.48 20.78
N PHE A 61 -0.76 14.38 21.18
CA PHE A 61 -1.56 14.35 22.40
C PHE A 61 -0.69 14.54 23.66
N HIS A 62 0.49 13.93 23.70
CA HIS A 62 1.45 14.11 24.80
C HIS A 62 1.94 15.57 24.88
N LYS A 63 2.31 16.17 23.76
CA LYS A 63 2.70 17.59 23.68
C LYS A 63 1.58 18.50 24.17
N ALA A 64 0.35 18.26 23.74
CA ALA A 64 -0.79 19.07 24.12
C ALA A 64 -1.07 19.08 25.63
N LYS A 65 -0.81 17.98 26.35
CA LYS A 65 -0.89 17.91 27.82
C LYS A 65 0.08 18.87 28.52
N ASN A 66 1.19 19.21 27.89
CA ASN A 66 2.24 20.04 28.46
C ASN A 66 2.19 21.49 27.95
N PHE A 67 1.20 21.86 27.15
CA PHE A 67 1.10 23.21 26.56
C PHE A 67 0.91 24.30 27.59
N SER A 68 0.31 24.02 28.75
CA SER A 68 0.20 24.98 29.86
C SER A 68 1.55 25.49 30.35
N ASN A 69 2.59 24.63 30.31
CA ASN A 69 3.96 25.04 30.67
C ASN A 69 4.56 26.07 29.70
N LEU A 70 3.96 26.17 28.50
CA LEU A 70 4.35 27.12 27.45
C LEU A 70 3.43 28.35 27.39
N GLY A 71 2.53 28.51 28.37
CA GLY A 71 1.54 29.58 28.39
C GLY A 71 0.36 29.38 27.44
N ILE A 72 0.14 28.16 26.93
CA ILE A 72 -0.98 27.82 26.04
C ILE A 72 -2.01 27.00 26.82
N GLU A 73 -3.17 27.59 27.08
CA GLU A 73 -4.27 26.90 27.75
C GLU A 73 -5.14 26.14 26.78
N THR A 74 -5.25 24.80 26.95
CA THR A 74 -5.99 23.93 26.07
C THR A 74 -7.30 23.41 26.69
N GLY A 75 -7.57 23.74 27.96
CA GLY A 75 -8.70 23.16 28.69
C GLY A 75 -8.55 21.64 28.90
N GLN A 76 -9.68 20.96 29.11
CA GLN A 76 -9.66 19.50 29.34
C GLN A 76 -9.43 18.73 28.05
N LEU A 77 -8.23 18.15 27.88
CA LEU A 77 -7.91 17.29 26.75
C LEU A 77 -8.55 15.91 26.91
N LYS A 78 -9.26 15.46 25.86
CA LYS A 78 -9.86 14.13 25.80
C LYS A 78 -9.38 13.42 24.54
N LEU A 79 -8.97 12.17 24.67
CA LEU A 79 -8.59 11.33 23.54
C LEU A 79 -9.81 10.55 23.03
N ASN A 80 -10.09 10.66 21.72
CA ASN A 80 -11.07 9.85 21.04
C ASN A 80 -10.35 8.78 20.18
N ILE A 81 -10.23 7.58 20.73
CA ILE A 81 -9.51 6.45 20.08
C ILE A 81 -10.15 6.08 18.75
N GLU A 82 -11.48 6.08 18.65
CA GLU A 82 -12.16 5.73 17.40
C GLU A 82 -11.80 6.70 16.26
N LYS A 83 -11.82 8.01 16.55
CA LYS A 83 -11.39 9.03 15.56
C LYS A 83 -9.91 8.89 15.21
N MET A 84 -9.06 8.56 16.19
CA MET A 84 -7.64 8.33 15.96
C MET A 84 -7.41 7.14 15.03
N MET A 85 -8.12 6.03 15.25
CA MET A 85 -8.04 4.84 14.36
C MET A 85 -8.56 5.15 12.97
N LYS A 86 -9.67 5.86 12.82
CA LYS A 86 -10.18 6.31 11.51
C LYS A 86 -9.17 7.20 10.77
N ASN A 87 -8.45 8.06 11.48
CA ASN A 87 -7.38 8.89 10.88
C ASN A 87 -6.25 8.00 10.32
N LYS A 88 -5.80 7.02 11.09
CA LYS A 88 -4.81 6.03 10.65
C LYS A 88 -5.30 5.27 9.40
N ASP A 89 -6.55 4.78 9.37
CA ASP A 89 -7.11 4.05 8.24
C ASP A 89 -7.23 4.94 6.99
N LYS A 90 -7.56 6.21 7.17
CA LYS A 90 -7.56 7.20 6.08
C LYS A 90 -6.17 7.38 5.48
N ALA A 91 -5.12 7.48 6.31
CA ALA A 91 -3.75 7.60 5.82
C ALA A 91 -3.32 6.38 4.99
N VAL A 92 -3.62 5.17 5.46
CA VAL A 92 -3.38 3.93 4.72
C VAL A 92 -4.11 3.94 3.38
N THR A 93 -5.41 4.27 3.39
CA THR A 93 -6.24 4.29 2.18
C THR A 93 -5.72 5.30 1.14
N VAL A 94 -5.33 6.49 1.57
CA VAL A 94 -4.79 7.52 0.65
C VAL A 94 -3.53 7.03 -0.03
N LEU A 95 -2.62 6.42 0.70
CA LEU A 95 -1.34 5.98 0.16
C LEU A 95 -1.48 4.73 -0.74
N THR A 96 -2.28 3.75 -0.35
CA THR A 96 -2.51 2.56 -1.19
C THR A 96 -3.20 2.91 -2.50
N LYS A 97 -4.22 3.79 -2.46
CA LYS A 97 -4.86 4.33 -3.67
C LYS A 97 -3.90 5.17 -4.52
N GLY A 98 -2.97 5.89 -3.88
CA GLY A 98 -1.91 6.61 -4.59
C GLY A 98 -1.03 5.68 -5.42
N VAL A 99 -0.65 4.51 -4.88
CA VAL A 99 0.10 3.50 -5.63
C VAL A 99 -0.74 2.93 -6.79
N GLU A 100 -2.02 2.63 -6.57
CA GLU A 100 -2.93 2.18 -7.65
C GLU A 100 -3.06 3.23 -8.76
N PHE A 101 -3.14 4.51 -8.41
CA PHE A 101 -3.13 5.61 -9.38
C PHE A 101 -1.84 5.64 -10.20
N LEU A 102 -0.67 5.47 -9.55
CA LEU A 102 0.62 5.39 -10.23
C LEU A 102 0.70 4.19 -11.19
N PHE A 103 0.15 3.04 -10.81
CA PHE A 103 0.05 1.89 -11.71
C PHE A 103 -0.75 2.23 -12.96
N LYS A 104 -1.94 2.82 -12.79
CA LYS A 104 -2.78 3.26 -13.93
C LYS A 104 -2.05 4.27 -14.82
N LYS A 105 -1.43 5.28 -14.20
CA LYS A 105 -0.68 6.33 -14.92
C LYS A 105 0.45 5.75 -15.78
N ASN A 106 1.16 4.75 -15.26
CA ASN A 106 2.29 4.11 -15.93
C ASN A 106 1.90 2.85 -16.72
N LYS A 107 0.59 2.54 -16.84
CA LYS A 107 0.07 1.38 -17.59
C LYS A 107 0.60 0.03 -17.06
N VAL A 108 0.84 -0.08 -15.76
CA VAL A 108 1.14 -1.36 -15.10
C VAL A 108 -0.16 -2.13 -14.93
N THR A 109 -0.22 -3.36 -15.45
CA THR A 109 -1.37 -4.25 -15.25
C THR A 109 -1.33 -4.82 -13.83
N TYR A 110 -2.40 -4.65 -13.07
CA TYR A 110 -2.49 -5.12 -11.70
C TYR A 110 -3.41 -6.34 -11.60
N PHE A 111 -2.85 -7.47 -11.16
CA PHE A 111 -3.58 -8.70 -10.86
C PHE A 111 -3.69 -8.88 -9.35
N LYS A 112 -4.91 -9.09 -8.87
CA LYS A 112 -5.17 -9.49 -7.48
C LYS A 112 -5.15 -11.01 -7.41
N GLY A 113 -4.35 -11.56 -6.49
CA GLY A 113 -4.25 -12.99 -6.30
C GLY A 113 -2.83 -13.42 -5.92
N THR A 114 -2.68 -14.72 -5.67
CA THR A 114 -1.40 -15.33 -5.36
C THR A 114 -0.70 -15.77 -6.64
N GLY A 115 0.44 -15.15 -6.94
CA GLY A 115 1.28 -15.50 -8.07
C GLY A 115 2.26 -16.61 -7.74
N SER A 116 2.38 -17.61 -8.63
CA SER A 116 3.36 -18.68 -8.54
C SER A 116 3.94 -19.05 -9.90
N PHE A 117 5.19 -19.51 -9.93
CA PHE A 117 5.78 -20.00 -11.17
C PHE A 117 5.14 -21.32 -11.59
N LYS A 118 4.65 -21.37 -12.83
CA LYS A 118 4.17 -22.58 -13.48
C LYS A 118 5.25 -23.20 -14.38
N SER A 119 6.08 -22.35 -14.98
CA SER A 119 7.29 -22.70 -15.72
C SER A 119 8.25 -21.52 -15.73
N THR A 120 9.39 -21.63 -16.42
CA THR A 120 10.38 -20.55 -16.57
C THR A 120 9.82 -19.22 -17.09
N ASN A 121 8.74 -19.27 -17.85
CA ASN A 121 8.12 -18.09 -18.51
C ASN A 121 6.60 -18.04 -18.36
N LYS A 122 6.04 -18.73 -17.36
CA LYS A 122 4.59 -18.74 -17.09
C LYS A 122 4.34 -18.54 -15.60
N ILE A 123 3.46 -17.61 -15.28
CA ILE A 123 2.99 -17.34 -13.93
C ILE A 123 1.52 -17.76 -13.84
N SER A 124 1.20 -18.58 -12.85
CA SER A 124 -0.17 -18.87 -12.43
C SER A 124 -0.59 -17.85 -11.37
N ILE A 125 -1.78 -17.30 -11.53
CA ILE A 125 -2.39 -16.35 -10.58
C ILE A 125 -3.68 -17.00 -10.09
N ILE A 126 -3.75 -17.24 -8.80
CA ILE A 126 -4.93 -17.81 -8.14
C ILE A 126 -5.57 -16.72 -7.30
N ASP A 127 -6.79 -16.35 -7.63
CA ASP A 127 -7.70 -15.55 -6.83
C ASP A 127 -8.90 -16.40 -6.44
N ASP A 128 -9.64 -16.06 -5.39
CA ASP A 128 -10.81 -16.81 -4.90
C ASP A 128 -11.85 -17.11 -5.97
N LYS A 129 -11.82 -16.39 -7.08
CA LYS A 129 -12.79 -16.47 -8.18
C LYS A 129 -12.23 -16.95 -9.54
N LYS A 130 -10.90 -16.97 -9.71
CA LYS A 130 -10.26 -17.26 -11.00
C LYS A 130 -8.89 -17.90 -10.81
N ASN A 131 -8.58 -18.81 -11.73
CA ASN A 131 -7.22 -19.31 -11.94
C ASN A 131 -6.78 -18.85 -13.33
N GLU A 132 -5.82 -17.95 -13.40
CA GLU A 132 -5.33 -17.37 -14.64
C GLU A 132 -3.85 -17.71 -14.83
N THR A 133 -3.41 -17.82 -16.09
CA THR A 133 -1.99 -18.00 -16.42
C THR A 133 -1.56 -16.91 -17.40
N ILE A 134 -0.48 -16.20 -17.06
CA ILE A 134 0.14 -15.17 -17.88
C ILE A 134 1.59 -15.52 -18.21
#